data_7116791383327b3b507ea65fb24eae2b
#
_entry.id   7116791383327b3b507ea65fb24eae2b
#
_cell.length_a   1.000
_cell.length_b   1.000
_cell.length_c   1.000
_cell.angle_alpha   90.00
_cell.angle_beta   90.00
_cell.angle_gamma   90.00
#
_symmetry.space_group_name_H-M   'P 1'
#
loop_
_entity.id
_entity.type
_entity.pdbx_description
1 polymer ?
#
loop_
_entity_poly.entity_id
_entity_poly.type
_entity_poly.pdbx_seq_one_letter_code
_entity_poly.pdbx_strand_id
1 'polypeptide(L)'
;MTIQLPQNISSGRPERLADLIRLAGQRARLAFDADYQPDPIFVLGTGRSGTHWVAWILEPHSALHTLIEKPPIFDWVTEMAIDPTAEDRLMPSLLRRYRLEAASARPKRLLDKSHPNIWLAEKLAEVFPAARFIGVLRDVFGTVASSLRHEGVRYWAENWDAYPVPNRFLGVSEENRDAYAQMSLAARCAVRWRAHLHRLDELEAILGDRMIRMRYHELQTETNRELLRLQTFLELDEPIPQPEIKSDSLERWKKDLSQQQIAEIRAVVGEDAQRS
;
A
#
# COMPACT_ATOMS: atom_id res chain seq x y z
N MET A 1 -23.19 -1.92 10.63
CA MET A 1 -22.22 -1.55 11.68
C MET A 1 -21.20 -0.63 11.03
N THR A 2 -21.03 0.61 11.46
CA THR A 2 -20.10 1.55 10.83
C THR A 2 -18.72 1.25 11.40
N ILE A 3 -17.78 0.85 10.55
CA ILE A 3 -16.39 0.63 10.96
C ILE A 3 -15.83 1.97 11.41
N GLN A 4 -15.46 2.09 12.70
CA GLN A 4 -14.76 3.25 13.20
C GLN A 4 -13.30 3.18 12.75
N LEU A 5 -12.94 4.02 11.78
CA LEU A 5 -11.56 4.28 11.45
C LEU A 5 -10.95 5.22 12.52
N PRO A 6 -9.65 5.10 12.85
CA PRO A 6 -8.99 6.03 13.75
C PRO A 6 -9.24 7.47 13.32
N GLN A 7 -9.63 8.35 14.25
CA GLN A 7 -10.04 9.74 13.95
C GLN A 7 -8.98 10.56 13.19
N ASN A 8 -7.73 10.14 13.20
CA ASN A 8 -6.65 10.77 12.43
C ASN A 8 -6.57 10.32 10.95
N ILE A 9 -7.41 9.37 10.50
CA ILE A 9 -7.43 8.89 9.12
C ILE A 9 -8.55 9.58 8.32
N SER A 10 -9.58 10.11 8.96
CA SER A 10 -10.66 10.80 8.27
C SER A 10 -11.00 12.13 8.91
N SER A 11 -10.19 13.15 8.74
CA SER A 11 -10.69 14.52 8.79
C SER A 11 -11.31 14.85 7.42
N GLY A 12 -12.52 14.36 7.19
CA GLY A 12 -13.34 14.75 6.04
C GLY A 12 -13.64 16.25 6.12
N ARG A 13 -12.69 17.06 5.65
CA ARG A 13 -13.02 18.46 5.31
C ARG A 13 -13.93 18.42 4.09
N PRO A 14 -15.01 19.22 4.07
CA PRO A 14 -15.84 19.33 2.87
C PRO A 14 -14.93 19.65 1.68
N GLU A 15 -15.14 18.96 0.57
CA GLU A 15 -14.41 19.20 -0.68
C GLU A 15 -14.44 20.71 -0.94
N ARG A 16 -13.27 21.33 -1.01
CA ARG A 16 -13.21 22.78 -1.25
C ARG A 16 -13.79 23.05 -2.64
N LEU A 17 -14.38 24.22 -2.86
CA LEU A 17 -14.91 24.63 -4.16
C LEU A 17 -13.90 24.40 -5.30
N ALA A 18 -12.60 24.57 -5.03
CA ALA A 18 -11.51 24.27 -5.95
C ALA A 18 -11.48 22.78 -6.38
N ASP A 19 -11.78 21.84 -5.46
CA ASP A 19 -11.84 20.42 -5.79
C ASP A 19 -13.06 20.08 -6.63
N LEU A 20 -14.20 20.73 -6.38
CA LEU A 20 -15.40 20.58 -7.20
C LEU A 20 -15.20 21.12 -8.62
N ILE A 21 -14.56 22.29 -8.77
CA ILE A 21 -14.21 22.88 -10.08
C ILE A 21 -13.23 21.96 -10.82
N ARG A 22 -12.21 21.47 -10.14
CA ARG A 22 -11.26 20.50 -10.68
C ARG A 22 -11.96 19.23 -11.17
N LEU A 23 -12.85 18.64 -10.37
CA LEU A 23 -13.62 17.46 -10.73
C LEU A 23 -14.55 17.70 -11.91
N ALA A 24 -15.16 18.88 -12.02
CA ALA A 24 -15.99 19.24 -13.17
C ALA A 24 -15.17 19.34 -14.46
N GLY A 25 -13.98 19.94 -14.41
CA GLY A 25 -13.04 19.98 -15.54
C GLY A 25 -12.54 18.58 -15.94
N GLN A 26 -12.30 17.70 -14.98
CA GLN A 26 -11.93 16.30 -15.21
C GLN A 26 -13.02 15.52 -15.93
N ARG A 27 -14.28 15.67 -15.49
CA ARG A 27 -15.46 15.04 -16.13
C ARG A 27 -15.59 15.48 -17.59
N ALA A 28 -15.38 16.77 -17.86
CA ALA A 28 -15.41 17.28 -19.22
C ALA A 28 -14.32 16.62 -20.09
N ARG A 29 -13.07 16.53 -19.59
CA ARG A 29 -11.96 15.86 -20.33
C ARG A 29 -12.26 14.39 -20.62
N LEU A 30 -12.78 13.63 -19.66
CA LEU A 30 -13.17 12.22 -19.90
C LEU A 30 -14.30 12.08 -20.91
N ALA A 31 -15.23 13.03 -20.96
CA ALA A 31 -16.32 13.02 -21.94
C ALA A 31 -15.84 13.29 -23.38
N PHE A 32 -14.70 13.99 -23.54
CA PHE A 32 -14.13 14.32 -24.86
C PHE A 32 -13.08 13.31 -25.36
N ASP A 33 -12.63 12.34 -24.55
CA ASP A 33 -11.62 11.36 -24.92
C ASP A 33 -12.09 9.94 -24.55
N ALA A 34 -13.02 9.44 -25.36
CA ALA A 34 -13.63 8.11 -25.15
C ALA A 34 -12.60 6.96 -25.30
N ASP A 35 -11.49 7.21 -26.02
CA ASP A 35 -10.43 6.21 -26.29
C ASP A 35 -9.31 6.25 -25.25
N TYR A 36 -9.36 7.17 -24.29
CA TYR A 36 -8.32 7.27 -23.25
C TYR A 36 -8.32 6.03 -22.35
N GLN A 37 -7.22 5.29 -22.42
CA GLN A 37 -6.94 4.16 -21.54
C GLN A 37 -5.94 4.60 -20.47
N PRO A 38 -6.38 4.75 -19.20
CA PRO A 38 -5.48 5.09 -18.11
C PRO A 38 -4.44 4.00 -17.87
N ASP A 39 -3.20 4.41 -17.57
CA ASP A 39 -2.07 3.57 -17.22
C ASP A 39 -1.53 3.89 -15.81
N PRO A 40 -2.36 3.83 -14.77
CA PRO A 40 -1.95 4.20 -13.43
C PRO A 40 -0.87 3.26 -12.88
N ILE A 41 -0.08 3.81 -11.94
CA ILE A 41 0.91 3.06 -11.17
C ILE A 41 0.41 2.93 -9.74
N PHE A 42 0.41 1.71 -9.20
CA PHE A 42 -0.02 1.43 -7.84
C PHE A 42 1.15 0.95 -6.98
N VAL A 43 1.43 1.66 -5.87
CA VAL A 43 2.43 1.24 -4.89
C VAL A 43 1.74 0.45 -3.78
N LEU A 44 2.05 -0.84 -3.71
CA LEU A 44 1.43 -1.85 -2.86
C LEU A 44 2.38 -2.32 -1.76
N GLY A 45 1.85 -2.91 -0.71
CA GLY A 45 2.65 -3.57 0.33
C GLY A 45 2.01 -3.53 1.70
N THR A 46 2.75 -3.99 2.70
CA THR A 46 2.37 -3.79 4.10
C THR A 46 2.57 -2.33 4.49
N GLY A 47 1.62 -1.69 5.13
CA GLY A 47 1.89 -0.40 5.77
C GLY A 47 3.14 -0.51 6.64
N ARG A 48 4.05 0.46 6.59
CA ARG A 48 5.36 0.51 7.27
C ARG A 48 6.49 -0.26 6.59
N SER A 49 6.27 -0.87 5.43
CA SER A 49 7.33 -1.55 4.65
C SER A 49 8.18 -0.62 3.76
N GLY A 50 7.96 0.69 3.81
CA GLY A 50 8.67 1.64 2.94
C GLY A 50 7.88 2.11 1.71
N THR A 51 6.59 1.76 1.60
CA THR A 51 5.72 2.20 0.49
C THR A 51 5.67 3.72 0.34
N HIS A 52 5.67 4.49 1.45
CA HIS A 52 5.77 5.95 1.40
C HIS A 52 7.11 6.42 0.80
N TRP A 53 8.21 5.77 1.18
CA TRP A 53 9.52 6.15 0.70
C TRP A 53 9.65 5.94 -0.81
N VAL A 54 9.16 4.81 -1.33
CA VAL A 54 9.10 4.57 -2.78
C VAL A 54 8.27 5.65 -3.49
N ALA A 55 7.10 6.01 -2.93
CA ALA A 55 6.27 7.07 -3.51
C ALA A 55 6.98 8.44 -3.48
N TRP A 56 7.66 8.80 -2.38
CA TRP A 56 8.42 10.06 -2.28
C TRP A 56 9.63 10.12 -3.21
N ILE A 57 10.27 8.98 -3.51
CA ILE A 57 11.34 8.91 -4.52
C ILE A 57 10.77 9.23 -5.92
N LEU A 58 9.57 8.77 -6.21
CA LEU A 58 8.93 8.94 -7.51
C LEU A 58 8.17 10.28 -7.65
N GLU A 59 7.73 10.88 -6.54
CA GLU A 59 6.90 12.10 -6.53
C GLU A 59 7.52 13.29 -7.30
N PRO A 60 8.84 13.58 -7.22
CA PRO A 60 9.44 14.70 -7.94
C PRO A 60 9.62 14.46 -9.44
N HIS A 61 9.36 13.24 -9.95
CA HIS A 61 9.58 12.92 -11.36
C HIS A 61 8.57 13.65 -12.27
N SER A 62 9.07 14.28 -13.33
CA SER A 62 8.30 15.15 -14.23
C SER A 62 7.10 14.45 -14.90
N ALA A 63 7.23 13.15 -15.22
CA ALA A 63 6.19 12.34 -15.87
C ALA A 63 5.12 11.79 -14.90
N LEU A 64 5.22 12.02 -13.58
CA LEU A 64 4.33 11.42 -12.59
C LEU A 64 3.49 12.48 -11.86
N HIS A 65 2.25 12.10 -11.54
CA HIS A 65 1.36 12.80 -10.62
C HIS A 65 1.02 11.88 -9.46
N THR A 66 1.51 12.19 -8.26
CA THR A 66 1.49 11.27 -7.13
C THR A 66 0.38 11.60 -6.14
N LEU A 67 -0.39 10.59 -5.77
CA LEU A 67 -1.34 10.59 -4.66
C LEU A 67 -0.80 9.67 -3.54
N ILE A 68 -0.60 10.22 -2.35
CA ILE A 68 -0.13 9.46 -1.19
C ILE A 68 -1.22 9.46 -0.14
N GLU A 69 -1.90 8.34 0.02
CA GLU A 69 -2.97 8.12 1.01
C GLU A 69 -4.00 9.26 1.03
N LYS A 70 -4.44 9.68 -0.16
CA LYS A 70 -5.40 10.80 -0.30
C LYS A 70 -6.84 10.33 -0.07
N PRO A 71 -7.60 10.99 0.82
CA PRO A 71 -9.04 10.81 0.88
C PRO A 71 -9.72 11.26 -0.43
N PRO A 72 -10.82 10.65 -0.83
CA PRO A 72 -11.48 9.52 -0.20
C PRO A 72 -10.92 8.15 -0.62
N ILE A 73 -9.93 8.11 -1.55
CA ILE A 73 -9.37 6.87 -2.10
C ILE A 73 -8.84 5.98 -0.97
N PHE A 74 -7.97 6.53 -0.11
CA PHE A 74 -7.34 5.77 0.97
C PHE A 74 -8.37 5.20 1.96
N ASP A 75 -9.42 5.98 2.27
CA ASP A 75 -10.48 5.55 3.18
C ASP A 75 -11.23 4.35 2.58
N TRP A 76 -11.65 4.45 1.30
CA TRP A 76 -12.38 3.39 0.60
C TRP A 76 -11.57 2.10 0.45
N VAL A 77 -10.29 2.20 0.03
CA VAL A 77 -9.45 1.01 -0.13
C VAL A 77 -9.13 0.36 1.21
N THR A 78 -9.00 1.14 2.28
CA THR A 78 -8.79 0.63 3.63
C THR A 78 -10.04 -0.09 4.14
N GLU A 79 -11.23 0.50 3.95
CA GLU A 79 -12.49 -0.11 4.34
C GLU A 79 -12.71 -1.44 3.61
N MET A 80 -12.52 -1.49 2.29
CA MET A 80 -12.66 -2.73 1.49
C MET A 80 -11.60 -3.79 1.84
N ALA A 81 -10.39 -3.37 2.24
CA ALA A 81 -9.35 -4.31 2.66
C ALA A 81 -9.67 -4.98 4.00
N ILE A 82 -10.27 -4.23 4.93
CA ILE A 82 -10.69 -4.70 6.25
C ILE A 82 -12.00 -5.48 6.18
N ASP A 83 -12.96 -4.99 5.40
CA ASP A 83 -14.27 -5.60 5.19
C ASP A 83 -14.56 -5.79 3.69
N PRO A 84 -14.32 -6.99 3.14
CA PRO A 84 -14.58 -7.26 1.73
C PRO A 84 -16.03 -7.07 1.30
N THR A 85 -17.01 -7.09 2.22
CA THR A 85 -18.42 -6.85 1.89
C THR A 85 -18.69 -5.41 1.47
N ALA A 86 -17.78 -4.48 1.79
CA ALA A 86 -17.85 -3.10 1.34
C ALA A 86 -17.51 -2.93 -0.16
N GLU A 87 -16.96 -3.96 -0.82
CA GLU A 87 -16.49 -3.86 -2.21
C GLU A 87 -17.63 -3.52 -3.18
N ASP A 88 -18.78 -4.18 -3.08
CA ASP A 88 -19.90 -3.92 -3.99
C ASP A 88 -20.37 -2.46 -3.94
N ARG A 89 -20.30 -1.85 -2.78
CA ARG A 89 -20.71 -0.47 -2.54
C ARG A 89 -19.65 0.55 -2.96
N LEU A 90 -18.36 0.29 -2.66
CA LEU A 90 -17.29 1.27 -2.78
C LEU A 90 -16.49 1.16 -4.08
N MET A 91 -16.36 -0.05 -4.64
CA MET A 91 -15.55 -0.29 -5.83
C MET A 91 -15.95 0.57 -7.04
N PRO A 92 -17.25 0.73 -7.38
CA PRO A 92 -17.63 1.59 -8.51
C PRO A 92 -17.17 3.05 -8.32
N SER A 93 -17.24 3.57 -7.10
CA SER A 93 -16.82 4.92 -6.76
C SER A 93 -15.28 5.05 -6.82
N LEU A 94 -14.54 4.05 -6.33
CA LEU A 94 -13.09 3.99 -6.38
C LEU A 94 -12.59 4.00 -7.83
N LEU A 95 -13.12 3.10 -8.68
CA LEU A 95 -12.71 2.99 -10.08
C LEU A 95 -13.01 4.28 -10.87
N ARG A 96 -14.17 4.87 -10.62
CA ARG A 96 -14.51 6.18 -11.19
C ARG A 96 -13.53 7.26 -10.73
N ARG A 97 -13.17 7.28 -9.44
CA ARG A 97 -12.22 8.26 -8.90
C ARG A 97 -10.84 8.08 -9.53
N TYR A 98 -10.33 6.87 -9.66
CA TYR A 98 -9.04 6.62 -10.32
C TYR A 98 -9.04 7.08 -11.79
N ARG A 99 -10.11 6.83 -12.54
CA ARG A 99 -10.23 7.36 -13.93
C ARG A 99 -10.20 8.88 -13.97
N LEU A 100 -10.89 9.55 -13.03
CA LEU A 100 -10.90 11.01 -12.93
C LEU A 100 -9.52 11.56 -12.57
N GLU A 101 -8.82 10.97 -11.60
CA GLU A 101 -7.48 11.39 -11.20
C GLU A 101 -6.47 11.17 -12.35
N ALA A 102 -6.52 10.02 -13.03
CA ALA A 102 -5.66 9.75 -14.17
C ALA A 102 -5.89 10.73 -15.32
N ALA A 103 -7.14 11.02 -15.67
CA ALA A 103 -7.47 12.01 -16.71
C ALA A 103 -7.01 13.43 -16.33
N SER A 104 -7.08 13.78 -15.04
CA SER A 104 -6.60 15.07 -14.53
C SER A 104 -5.10 15.20 -14.54
N ALA A 105 -4.40 14.10 -14.33
CA ALA A 105 -2.94 14.07 -14.28
C ALA A 105 -2.29 14.35 -15.64
N ARG A 106 -2.99 14.07 -16.76
CA ARG A 106 -2.44 14.19 -18.12
C ARG A 106 -1.71 15.50 -18.39
N PRO A 107 -0.55 15.48 -19.06
CA PRO A 107 0.07 14.31 -19.70
C PRO A 107 0.84 13.38 -18.74
N LYS A 108 0.88 13.65 -17.44
CA LYS A 108 1.54 12.82 -16.46
C LYS A 108 0.74 11.54 -16.19
N ARG A 109 1.44 10.47 -15.81
CA ARG A 109 0.81 9.24 -15.31
C ARG A 109 0.42 9.41 -13.85
N LEU A 110 -0.74 8.87 -13.49
CA LEU A 110 -1.16 8.79 -12.08
C LEU A 110 -0.33 7.73 -11.35
N LEU A 111 0.26 8.10 -10.22
CA LEU A 111 0.82 7.17 -9.24
C LEU A 111 0.00 7.26 -7.96
N ASP A 112 -0.59 6.15 -7.52
CA ASP A 112 -1.29 6.07 -6.24
C ASP A 112 -0.52 5.19 -5.25
N LYS A 113 -0.26 5.75 -4.09
CA LYS A 113 0.26 5.04 -2.94
C LYS A 113 -0.82 4.95 -1.88
N SER A 114 -1.69 3.98 -2.03
CA SER A 114 -2.65 3.51 -1.03
C SER A 114 -2.36 2.03 -0.78
N HIS A 115 -1.50 1.73 0.21
CA HIS A 115 -0.96 0.39 0.42
C HIS A 115 -2.03 -0.73 0.53
N PRO A 116 -3.28 -0.49 1.03
CA PRO A 116 -4.30 -1.54 1.08
C PRO A 116 -4.81 -1.97 -0.31
N ASN A 117 -4.48 -1.24 -1.40
CA ASN A 117 -4.76 -1.69 -2.77
C ASN A 117 -4.15 -3.06 -3.11
N ILE A 118 -3.22 -3.56 -2.31
CA ILE A 118 -2.70 -4.93 -2.42
C ILE A 118 -3.83 -5.99 -2.42
N TRP A 119 -4.93 -5.71 -1.75
CA TRP A 119 -6.10 -6.59 -1.68
C TRP A 119 -7.09 -6.43 -2.84
N LEU A 120 -6.92 -5.38 -3.65
CA LEU A 120 -7.80 -5.03 -4.77
C LEU A 120 -7.06 -5.11 -6.12
N ALA A 121 -5.79 -5.52 -6.12
CA ALA A 121 -4.88 -5.37 -7.26
C ALA A 121 -5.37 -6.09 -8.53
N GLU A 122 -6.00 -7.28 -8.43
CA GLU A 122 -6.54 -7.99 -9.60
C GLU A 122 -7.70 -7.21 -10.24
N LYS A 123 -8.62 -6.69 -9.43
CA LYS A 123 -9.73 -5.86 -9.93
C LYS A 123 -9.24 -4.57 -10.57
N LEU A 124 -8.19 -3.97 -9.99
CA LEU A 124 -7.54 -2.81 -10.59
C LEU A 124 -6.84 -3.16 -11.91
N ALA A 125 -6.18 -4.33 -11.96
CA ALA A 125 -5.50 -4.81 -13.15
C ALA A 125 -6.46 -5.20 -14.28
N GLU A 126 -7.65 -5.68 -13.96
CA GLU A 126 -8.74 -5.96 -14.91
C GLU A 126 -9.29 -4.67 -15.52
N VAL A 127 -9.54 -3.65 -14.69
CA VAL A 127 -10.15 -2.37 -15.12
C VAL A 127 -9.14 -1.44 -15.79
N PHE A 128 -7.86 -1.56 -15.44
CA PHE A 128 -6.74 -0.79 -16.00
C PHE A 128 -5.69 -1.75 -16.58
N PRO A 129 -5.88 -2.25 -17.80
CA PRO A 129 -4.99 -3.26 -18.40
C PRO A 129 -3.54 -2.79 -18.55
N ALA A 130 -3.31 -1.48 -18.72
CA ALA A 130 -1.98 -0.88 -18.80
C ALA A 130 -1.39 -0.50 -17.43
N ALA A 131 -2.09 -0.75 -16.32
CA ALA A 131 -1.58 -0.42 -14.99
C ALA A 131 -0.30 -1.19 -14.64
N ARG A 132 0.61 -0.53 -13.93
CA ARG A 132 1.83 -1.10 -13.34
C ARG A 132 1.72 -1.13 -11.83
N PHE A 133 2.32 -2.15 -11.20
CA PHE A 133 2.23 -2.40 -9.77
C PHE A 133 3.63 -2.50 -9.16
N ILE A 134 3.89 -1.73 -8.11
CA ILE A 134 5.15 -1.74 -7.37
C ILE A 134 4.87 -2.36 -6.00
N GLY A 135 5.23 -3.62 -5.80
CA GLY A 135 5.15 -4.30 -4.52
C GLY A 135 6.36 -3.95 -3.65
N VAL A 136 6.15 -3.42 -2.46
CA VAL A 136 7.24 -3.03 -1.55
C VAL A 136 7.31 -3.97 -0.37
N LEU A 137 8.45 -4.64 -0.21
CA LEU A 137 8.74 -5.57 0.87
C LEU A 137 9.87 -5.04 1.75
N ARG A 138 9.70 -5.14 3.05
CA ARG A 138 10.70 -4.86 4.07
C ARG A 138 10.77 -6.02 5.05
N ASP A 139 11.93 -6.22 5.67
CA ASP A 139 12.12 -7.21 6.72
C ASP A 139 11.04 -7.11 7.80
N VAL A 140 10.70 -8.26 8.38
CA VAL A 140 9.62 -8.34 9.38
C VAL A 140 9.94 -7.52 10.63
N PHE A 141 11.18 -7.55 11.11
CA PHE A 141 11.55 -6.86 12.36
C PHE A 141 11.45 -5.34 12.20
N GLY A 142 11.98 -4.79 11.11
CA GLY A 142 11.86 -3.37 10.79
C GLY A 142 10.42 -2.93 10.58
N THR A 143 9.60 -3.77 9.94
CA THR A 143 8.18 -3.49 9.71
C THR A 143 7.39 -3.55 11.02
N VAL A 144 7.59 -4.57 11.85
CA VAL A 144 6.90 -4.70 13.16
C VAL A 144 7.33 -3.58 14.10
N ALA A 145 8.63 -3.31 14.24
CA ALA A 145 9.11 -2.21 15.08
C ALA A 145 8.50 -0.85 14.69
N SER A 146 8.38 -0.60 13.38
CA SER A 146 7.71 0.61 12.87
C SER A 146 6.19 0.59 13.14
N SER A 147 5.56 -0.58 13.04
CA SER A 147 4.12 -0.77 13.29
C SER A 147 3.74 -0.51 14.73
N LEU A 148 4.55 -0.98 15.68
CA LEU A 148 4.35 -0.78 17.12
C LEU A 148 4.38 0.71 17.53
N ARG A 149 5.05 1.56 16.76
CA ARG A 149 5.09 3.02 16.99
C ARG A 149 4.00 3.79 16.22
N HIS A 150 3.29 3.12 15.31
CA HIS A 150 2.32 3.79 14.45
C HIS A 150 0.90 3.61 15.00
N GLU A 151 0.28 4.70 15.44
CA GLU A 151 -1.03 4.70 16.09
C GLU A 151 -2.10 3.94 15.30
N GLY A 152 -2.25 4.22 14.00
CA GLY A 152 -3.28 3.57 13.17
C GLY A 152 -3.07 2.06 13.03
N VAL A 153 -1.83 1.58 12.87
CA VAL A 153 -1.56 0.13 12.77
C VAL A 153 -1.79 -0.57 14.11
N ARG A 154 -1.37 0.08 15.21
CA ARG A 154 -1.66 -0.43 16.55
C ARG A 154 -3.16 -0.52 16.78
N TYR A 155 -3.90 0.53 16.47
CA TYR A 155 -5.34 0.57 16.64
C TYR A 155 -6.03 -0.62 15.96
N TRP A 156 -5.69 -0.92 14.70
CA TRP A 156 -6.26 -2.06 13.99
C TRP A 156 -5.90 -3.40 14.63
N ALA A 157 -4.66 -3.59 15.06
CA ALA A 157 -4.21 -4.84 15.66
C ALA A 157 -4.74 -5.02 17.10
N GLU A 158 -4.93 -3.93 17.85
CA GLU A 158 -5.49 -3.92 19.20
C GLU A 158 -7.00 -4.20 19.19
N ASN A 159 -7.74 -3.61 18.24
CA ASN A 159 -9.20 -3.73 18.11
C ASN A 159 -9.63 -4.71 17.00
N TRP A 160 -8.85 -5.75 16.77
CA TRP A 160 -9.06 -6.71 15.68
C TRP A 160 -10.42 -7.40 15.72
N ASP A 161 -10.97 -7.63 16.91
CA ASP A 161 -12.25 -8.29 17.16
C ASP A 161 -13.48 -7.43 16.81
N ALA A 162 -13.27 -6.13 16.58
CA ALA A 162 -14.29 -5.24 16.04
C ALA A 162 -14.48 -5.40 14.52
N TYR A 163 -13.63 -6.18 13.85
CA TYR A 163 -13.67 -6.36 12.40
C TYR A 163 -14.14 -7.78 12.01
N PRO A 164 -14.65 -7.97 10.78
CA PRO A 164 -15.04 -9.29 10.30
C PRO A 164 -13.87 -10.29 10.34
N VAL A 165 -14.17 -11.55 10.61
CA VAL A 165 -13.27 -12.70 10.45
C VAL A 165 -13.92 -13.62 9.41
N PRO A 166 -13.17 -14.10 8.39
CA PRO A 166 -11.74 -13.88 8.15
C PRO A 166 -11.41 -12.43 7.76
N ASN A 167 -10.23 -11.97 8.21
CA ASN A 167 -9.73 -10.63 7.90
C ASN A 167 -8.34 -10.72 7.24
N ARG A 168 -8.33 -10.63 5.92
CA ARG A 168 -7.10 -10.72 5.12
C ARG A 168 -6.10 -9.60 5.41
N PHE A 169 -6.60 -8.38 5.72
CA PHE A 169 -5.75 -7.22 6.02
C PHE A 169 -4.97 -7.38 7.33
N LEU A 170 -5.55 -8.04 8.32
CA LEU A 170 -4.90 -8.35 9.60
C LEU A 170 -4.22 -9.73 9.60
N GLY A 171 -4.56 -10.60 8.66
CA GLY A 171 -4.10 -11.97 8.59
C GLY A 171 -4.82 -12.90 9.59
N VAL A 172 -6.03 -12.52 10.02
CA VAL A 172 -6.86 -13.33 10.92
C VAL A 172 -7.78 -14.21 10.11
N SER A 173 -7.78 -15.51 10.39
CA SER A 173 -8.71 -16.50 9.84
C SER A 173 -9.49 -17.19 10.95
N GLU A 174 -10.51 -17.98 10.61
CA GLU A 174 -11.23 -18.78 11.60
C GLU A 174 -10.30 -19.78 12.30
N GLU A 175 -9.32 -20.34 11.58
CA GLU A 175 -8.38 -21.34 12.12
C GLU A 175 -7.38 -20.73 13.11
N ASN A 176 -6.98 -19.45 12.93
CA ASN A 176 -5.99 -18.82 13.81
C ASN A 176 -6.57 -17.85 14.84
N ARG A 177 -7.89 -17.63 14.84
CA ARG A 177 -8.58 -16.62 15.66
C ARG A 177 -8.26 -16.71 17.15
N ASP A 178 -8.39 -17.91 17.71
CA ASP A 178 -8.19 -18.13 19.15
C ASP A 178 -6.72 -17.91 19.55
N ALA A 179 -5.79 -18.40 18.72
CA ALA A 179 -4.37 -18.15 18.92
C ALA A 179 -4.04 -16.66 18.77
N TYR A 180 -4.61 -15.99 17.76
CA TYR A 180 -4.42 -14.55 17.51
C TYR A 180 -4.90 -13.70 18.69
N ALA A 181 -6.02 -14.09 19.32
CA ALA A 181 -6.56 -13.40 20.50
C ALA A 181 -5.58 -13.39 21.70
N GLN A 182 -4.73 -14.42 21.81
CA GLN A 182 -3.73 -14.56 22.88
C GLN A 182 -2.36 -13.95 22.52
N MET A 183 -2.18 -13.53 21.25
CA MET A 183 -0.90 -12.98 20.79
C MET A 183 -0.62 -11.58 21.36
N SER A 184 0.66 -11.31 21.58
CA SER A 184 1.13 -9.94 21.81
C SER A 184 0.90 -9.07 20.58
N LEU A 185 0.94 -7.75 20.76
CA LEU A 185 0.81 -6.82 19.64
C LEU A 185 1.93 -7.01 18.59
N ALA A 186 3.15 -7.36 19.03
CA ALA A 186 4.25 -7.64 18.11
C ALA A 186 3.97 -8.88 17.24
N ALA A 187 3.47 -9.95 17.85
CA ALA A 187 3.07 -11.17 17.15
C ALA A 187 1.91 -10.90 16.17
N ARG A 188 0.89 -10.13 16.55
CA ARG A 188 -0.21 -9.73 15.66
C ARG A 188 0.28 -8.92 14.46
N CYS A 189 1.21 -7.98 14.67
CA CYS A 189 1.84 -7.25 13.57
C CYS A 189 2.66 -8.16 12.64
N ALA A 190 3.29 -9.22 13.17
CA ALA A 190 4.02 -10.22 12.39
C ALA A 190 3.06 -11.10 11.56
N VAL A 191 1.90 -11.49 12.12
CA VAL A 191 0.84 -12.19 11.35
C VAL A 191 0.37 -11.34 10.17
N ARG A 192 0.11 -10.05 10.42
CA ARG A 192 -0.26 -9.10 9.35
C ARG A 192 0.82 -8.99 8.29
N TRP A 193 2.10 -8.87 8.68
CA TRP A 193 3.23 -8.83 7.75
C TRP A 193 3.28 -10.09 6.89
N ARG A 194 3.15 -11.30 7.47
CA ARG A 194 3.16 -12.58 6.75
C ARG A 194 2.02 -12.69 5.74
N ALA A 195 0.81 -12.27 6.11
CA ALA A 195 -0.33 -12.26 5.19
C ALA A 195 -0.06 -11.37 3.97
N HIS A 196 0.56 -10.21 4.16
CA HIS A 196 0.92 -9.31 3.06
C HIS A 196 2.09 -9.84 2.22
N LEU A 197 3.08 -10.53 2.83
CA LEU A 197 4.15 -11.19 2.09
C LEU A 197 3.59 -12.24 1.13
N HIS A 198 2.75 -13.16 1.63
CA HIS A 198 2.13 -14.19 0.80
C HIS A 198 1.26 -13.55 -0.29
N ARG A 199 0.56 -12.46 0.04
CA ARG A 199 -0.22 -11.73 -0.95
C ARG A 199 0.63 -11.11 -2.06
N LEU A 200 1.81 -10.59 -1.75
CA LEU A 200 2.76 -10.11 -2.77
C LEU A 200 3.23 -11.26 -3.68
N ASP A 201 3.49 -12.45 -3.13
CA ASP A 201 3.86 -13.63 -3.92
C ASP A 201 2.76 -14.04 -4.91
N GLU A 202 1.51 -14.09 -4.43
CA GLU A 202 0.35 -14.37 -5.26
C GLU A 202 0.22 -13.34 -6.40
N LEU A 203 0.36 -12.07 -6.08
CA LEU A 203 0.23 -10.99 -7.06
C LEU A 203 1.35 -11.01 -8.10
N GLU A 204 2.59 -11.37 -7.74
CA GLU A 204 3.65 -11.55 -8.73
C GLU A 204 3.31 -12.64 -9.73
N ALA A 205 2.76 -13.76 -9.27
CA ALA A 205 2.33 -14.85 -10.14
C ALA A 205 1.17 -14.43 -11.05
N ILE A 206 0.21 -13.65 -10.56
CA ILE A 206 -0.99 -13.24 -11.29
C ILE A 206 -0.70 -12.09 -12.27
N LEU A 207 0.06 -11.09 -11.85
CA LEU A 207 0.29 -9.87 -12.61
C LEU A 207 1.48 -9.95 -13.57
N GLY A 208 2.41 -10.90 -13.34
CA GLY A 208 3.58 -11.14 -14.18
C GLY A 208 4.37 -9.86 -14.45
N ASP A 209 4.61 -9.56 -15.72
CA ASP A 209 5.41 -8.39 -16.17
C ASP A 209 4.81 -7.04 -15.80
N ARG A 210 3.58 -6.99 -15.31
CA ARG A 210 2.96 -5.76 -14.81
C ARG A 210 3.30 -5.44 -13.35
N MET A 211 4.05 -6.32 -12.67
CA MET A 211 4.45 -6.11 -11.28
C MET A 211 5.95 -6.21 -11.10
N ILE A 212 6.51 -5.29 -10.30
CA ILE A 212 7.89 -5.33 -9.83
C ILE A 212 7.89 -5.36 -8.31
N ARG A 213 8.75 -6.23 -7.71
CA ARG A 213 9.00 -6.19 -6.27
C ARG A 213 10.24 -5.37 -5.98
N MET A 214 10.08 -4.37 -5.08
CA MET A 214 11.15 -3.56 -4.52
C MET A 214 11.41 -3.98 -3.08
N ARG A 215 12.64 -4.39 -2.78
CA ARG A 215 13.06 -4.71 -1.42
C ARG A 215 13.63 -3.47 -0.75
N TYR A 216 13.11 -3.13 0.42
CA TYR A 216 13.54 -1.92 1.16
C TYR A 216 15.05 -1.92 1.43
N HIS A 217 15.63 -3.09 1.77
CA HIS A 217 17.05 -3.24 1.99
C HIS A 217 17.85 -2.95 0.70
N GLU A 218 17.49 -3.58 -0.41
CA GLU A 218 18.18 -3.41 -1.71
C GLU A 218 18.09 -1.96 -2.20
N LEU A 219 16.91 -1.34 -2.04
CA LEU A 219 16.72 0.07 -2.41
C LEU A 219 17.62 1.01 -1.60
N GLN A 220 18.02 0.65 -0.36
CA GLN A 220 18.97 1.42 0.44
C GLN A 220 20.43 1.11 0.17
N THR A 221 20.78 -0.15 -0.08
CA THR A 221 22.18 -0.58 -0.24
C THR A 221 22.65 -0.57 -1.68
N GLU A 222 21.74 -0.71 -2.64
CA GLU A 222 22.02 -0.79 -4.07
C GLU A 222 21.15 0.23 -4.85
N THR A 223 20.98 1.41 -4.30
CA THR A 223 20.06 2.46 -4.75
C THR A 223 20.09 2.69 -6.26
N ASN A 224 21.28 2.89 -6.85
CA ASN A 224 21.41 3.18 -8.29
C ASN A 224 20.85 2.05 -9.15
N ARG A 225 21.15 0.80 -8.78
CA ARG A 225 20.64 -0.39 -9.49
C ARG A 225 19.12 -0.46 -9.40
N GLU A 226 18.58 -0.28 -8.21
CA GLU A 226 17.15 -0.39 -7.97
C GLU A 226 16.35 0.75 -8.63
N LEU A 227 16.89 1.97 -8.64
CA LEU A 227 16.28 3.08 -9.36
C LEU A 227 16.29 2.86 -10.87
N LEU A 228 17.38 2.35 -11.45
CA LEU A 228 17.44 2.02 -12.87
C LEU A 228 16.45 0.92 -13.24
N ARG A 229 16.35 -0.13 -12.39
CA ARG A 229 15.38 -1.22 -12.57
C ARG A 229 13.94 -0.71 -12.52
N LEU A 230 13.64 0.19 -11.59
CA LEU A 230 12.32 0.82 -11.45
C LEU A 230 12.02 1.75 -12.61
N GLN A 231 12.97 2.57 -13.06
CA GLN A 231 12.86 3.45 -14.22
C GLN A 231 12.53 2.65 -15.49
N THR A 232 13.27 1.57 -15.73
CA THR A 232 13.04 0.67 -16.87
C THR A 232 11.66 0.03 -16.82
N PHE A 233 11.26 -0.48 -15.65
CA PHE A 233 9.95 -1.08 -15.43
C PHE A 233 8.80 -0.10 -15.67
N LEU A 234 8.95 1.15 -15.25
CA LEU A 234 7.94 2.20 -15.43
C LEU A 234 8.01 2.86 -16.80
N GLU A 235 9.01 2.53 -17.64
CA GLU A 235 9.22 3.14 -18.96
C GLU A 235 9.33 4.68 -18.85
N LEU A 236 10.16 5.15 -17.90
CA LEU A 236 10.39 6.58 -17.70
C LEU A 236 11.60 7.04 -18.52
N ASP A 237 11.41 8.07 -19.34
CA ASP A 237 12.49 8.63 -20.20
C ASP A 237 13.59 9.34 -19.39
N GLU A 238 13.20 10.01 -18.31
CA GLU A 238 14.12 10.73 -17.44
C GLU A 238 14.55 9.87 -16.22
N PRO A 239 15.76 10.07 -15.69
CA PRO A 239 16.22 9.37 -14.49
C PRO A 239 15.37 9.70 -13.27
N ILE A 240 15.08 8.69 -12.47
CA ILE A 240 14.46 8.89 -11.16
C ILE A 240 15.47 9.63 -10.25
N PRO A 241 15.07 10.75 -9.58
CA PRO A 241 15.93 11.50 -8.69
C PRO A 241 16.50 10.64 -7.55
N GLN A 242 17.76 10.89 -7.19
CA GLN A 242 18.41 10.17 -6.08
C GLN A 242 17.78 10.57 -4.74
N PRO A 243 17.33 9.62 -3.93
CA PRO A 243 16.80 9.91 -2.61
C PRO A 243 17.90 10.14 -1.58
N GLU A 244 17.56 10.85 -0.50
CA GLU A 244 18.38 10.84 0.71
C GLU A 244 18.30 9.48 1.41
N ILE A 245 19.47 8.85 1.66
CA ILE A 245 19.57 7.56 2.32
C ILE A 245 19.81 7.75 3.81
N LYS A 246 18.95 7.18 4.66
CA LYS A 246 19.12 7.17 6.12
C LYS A 246 19.73 5.84 6.56
N SER A 247 21.04 5.85 6.80
CA SER A 247 21.85 4.65 7.08
C SER A 247 21.40 3.84 8.31
N ASP A 248 20.79 4.48 9.32
CA ASP A 248 20.36 3.83 10.57
C ASP A 248 19.03 3.07 10.47
N SER A 249 18.30 3.23 9.38
CA SER A 249 16.94 2.72 9.25
C SER A 249 16.85 1.19 9.14
N LEU A 250 17.89 0.53 8.64
CA LEU A 250 17.91 -0.92 8.45
C LEU A 250 18.04 -1.68 9.78
N GLU A 251 18.83 -1.17 10.71
CA GLU A 251 19.12 -1.85 11.97
C GLU A 251 18.42 -1.28 13.19
N ARG A 252 17.62 -0.23 13.00
CA ARG A 252 16.94 0.49 14.08
C ARG A 252 16.06 -0.43 14.93
N TRP A 253 15.44 -1.44 14.34
CA TRP A 253 14.63 -2.41 15.05
C TRP A 253 15.37 -3.14 16.18
N LYS A 254 16.70 -3.32 16.07
CA LYS A 254 17.55 -3.93 17.12
C LYS A 254 17.52 -3.15 18.43
N LYS A 255 17.26 -1.84 18.36
CA LYS A 255 17.10 -0.95 19.52
C LYS A 255 15.63 -0.84 19.96
N ASP A 256 14.69 -1.01 19.04
CA ASP A 256 13.26 -0.76 19.24
C ASP A 256 12.50 -2.00 19.74
N LEU A 257 13.01 -3.22 19.50
CA LEU A 257 12.38 -4.48 19.90
C LEU A 257 13.11 -5.15 21.06
N SER A 258 12.36 -5.64 22.03
CA SER A 258 12.89 -6.51 23.07
C SER A 258 13.21 -7.91 22.55
N GLN A 259 14.06 -8.67 23.26
CA GLN A 259 14.37 -10.06 22.93
C GLN A 259 13.12 -10.94 22.91
N GLN A 260 12.16 -10.69 23.82
CA GLN A 260 10.89 -11.39 23.85
C GLN A 260 10.08 -11.11 22.56
N GLN A 261 9.94 -9.85 22.14
CA GLN A 261 9.24 -9.49 20.90
C GLN A 261 9.90 -10.13 19.67
N ILE A 262 11.24 -10.16 19.62
CA ILE A 262 11.98 -10.83 18.54
C ILE A 262 11.67 -12.32 18.50
N ALA A 263 11.62 -12.99 19.66
CA ALA A 263 11.27 -14.41 19.75
C ALA A 263 9.82 -14.68 19.31
N GLU A 264 8.88 -13.84 19.73
CA GLU A 264 7.47 -13.93 19.34
C GLU A 264 7.27 -13.72 17.84
N ILE A 265 7.96 -12.72 17.23
CA ILE A 265 7.93 -12.48 15.79
C ILE A 265 8.45 -13.71 15.03
N ARG A 266 9.61 -14.27 15.45
CA ARG A 266 10.19 -15.47 14.83
C ARG A 266 9.25 -16.67 14.91
N ALA A 267 8.59 -16.87 16.05
CA ALA A 267 7.63 -17.95 16.22
C ALA A 267 6.44 -17.85 15.24
N VAL A 268 6.01 -16.63 14.91
CA VAL A 268 4.93 -16.39 13.95
C VAL A 268 5.39 -16.63 12.51
N VAL A 269 6.54 -16.09 12.12
CA VAL A 269 6.91 -16.04 10.68
C VAL A 269 7.76 -17.23 10.24
N GLY A 270 8.42 -17.95 11.15
CA GLY A 270 9.23 -19.11 10.80
C GLY A 270 10.28 -18.80 9.74
N GLU A 271 10.30 -19.61 8.66
CA GLU A 271 11.22 -19.46 7.52
C GLU A 271 10.96 -18.21 6.69
N ASP A 272 9.74 -17.65 6.71
CA ASP A 272 9.41 -16.43 5.97
C ASP A 272 10.27 -15.22 6.40
N ALA A 273 10.86 -15.26 7.61
CA ALA A 273 11.78 -14.22 8.08
C ALA A 273 12.99 -14.01 7.15
N GLN A 274 13.37 -15.03 6.37
CA GLN A 274 14.55 -14.98 5.47
C GLN A 274 14.20 -14.46 4.08
N ARG A 275 12.92 -14.26 3.77
CA ARG A 275 12.42 -13.91 2.43
C ARG A 275 12.39 -12.41 2.15
N SER A 276 12.73 -11.58 3.12
CA SER A 276 12.65 -10.11 3.05
C SER A 276 14.00 -9.43 2.84
#